data_3c9b06b366141ebfb49140d90df1cfe7
#
_entry.id   3c9b06b366141ebfb49140d90df1cfe7
#
_cell.length_a   1.000
_cell.length_b   1.000
_cell.length_c   1.000
_cell.angle_alpha   90.00
_cell.angle_beta   90.00
_cell.angle_gamma   90.00
#
_symmetry.space_group_name_H-M   'P 1'
#
loop_
_entity.id
_entity.type
_entity.pdbx_description
1 polymer ?
#
loop_
_entity_poly.entity_id
_entity_poly.type
_entity_poly.pdbx_seq_one_letter_code
_entity_poly.pdbx_strand_id
1 'polypeptide(L)'
;MLKFTIPLPPVTKKNHQQIIVNKKTGRPMVIPSKQYKQYEKECGWFVQGKGLKINEPVNVKCVYYMPTRRRVDLTNLMEATHDILVKYEVLEDDNSKIIRSVDGSRVLYDKENPRTEITIDKAE
;
A
#
# COMPACT_ATOMS: atom_id res chain seq x y z
N MET A 1 -13.71 -11.27 -7.66
CA MET A 1 -13.27 -9.85 -7.73
C MET A 1 -13.46 -9.18 -6.38
N LEU A 2 -12.50 -8.41 -5.93
CA LEU A 2 -12.58 -7.60 -4.72
C LEU A 2 -12.27 -6.15 -5.08
N LYS A 3 -13.15 -5.23 -4.70
CA LYS A 3 -12.96 -3.81 -5.00
C LYS A 3 -13.34 -2.98 -3.79
N PHE A 4 -12.45 -2.06 -3.38
CA PHE A 4 -12.72 -1.16 -2.27
C PHE A 4 -11.88 0.10 -2.37
N THR A 5 -12.22 1.10 -1.56
CA THR A 5 -11.55 2.39 -1.54
C THR A 5 -11.02 2.69 -0.14
N ILE A 6 -9.78 3.19 -0.08
CA ILE A 6 -9.19 3.74 1.15
C ILE A 6 -9.26 5.26 1.00
N PRO A 7 -10.19 5.94 1.71
CA PRO A 7 -10.43 7.38 1.56
C PRO A 7 -9.45 8.23 2.35
N LEU A 8 -8.16 7.97 2.17
CA LEU A 8 -7.07 8.67 2.85
C LEU A 8 -6.06 9.14 1.81
N PRO A 9 -5.39 10.28 2.00
CA PRO A 9 -4.30 10.69 1.13
C PRO A 9 -3.22 9.59 1.11
N PRO A 10 -2.83 9.10 -0.08
CA PRO A 10 -1.83 8.03 -0.16
C PRO A 10 -0.49 8.47 0.42
N VAL A 11 0.18 7.56 1.13
CA VAL A 11 1.46 7.78 1.79
C VAL A 11 2.42 6.69 1.36
N THR A 12 3.67 7.06 1.07
CA THR A 12 4.71 6.09 0.74
C THR A 12 5.54 5.78 1.98
N LYS A 13 6.02 4.54 2.05
CA LYS A 13 6.87 4.09 3.14
C LYS A 13 8.27 4.70 3.06
N LYS A 14 8.83 4.78 1.84
CA LYS A 14 10.20 5.25 1.64
C LYS A 14 10.41 6.72 1.93
N ASN A 15 9.44 7.56 1.60
CA ASN A 15 9.56 9.01 1.79
C ASN A 15 9.34 9.45 3.23
N HIS A 16 8.99 8.51 4.12
CA HIS A 16 8.66 8.79 5.52
C HIS A 16 9.40 7.87 6.48
N GLN A 17 10.58 7.39 6.08
CA GLN A 17 11.42 6.56 6.95
C GLN A 17 12.19 7.43 7.93
N GLN A 18 12.48 6.87 9.11
CA GLN A 18 13.29 7.49 10.12
C GLN A 18 14.50 6.61 10.41
N ILE A 19 15.64 7.24 10.71
CA ILE A 19 16.85 6.54 11.12
C ILE A 19 16.97 6.71 12.63
N ILE A 20 17.01 5.59 13.34
CA ILE A 20 17.22 5.57 14.79
C ILE A 20 18.42 4.72 15.11
N VAL A 21 18.99 4.90 16.30
CA VAL A 21 20.12 4.10 16.78
C VAL A 21 19.60 3.01 17.70
N ASN A 22 19.95 1.76 17.40
CA ASN A 22 19.64 0.64 18.29
C ASN A 22 20.50 0.74 19.55
N LYS A 23 19.89 0.93 20.69
CA LYS A 23 20.58 1.13 21.97
C LYS A 23 21.41 -0.09 22.40
N LYS A 24 21.02 -1.29 21.96
CA LYS A 24 21.73 -2.53 22.33
C LYS A 24 22.97 -2.76 21.48
N THR A 25 22.94 -2.40 20.17
CA THR A 25 24.04 -2.67 19.24
C THR A 25 24.82 -1.42 18.84
N GLY A 26 24.27 -0.23 19.12
CA GLY A 26 24.84 1.05 18.67
C GLY A 26 24.75 1.27 17.16
N ARG A 27 24.04 0.42 16.43
CA ARG A 27 23.93 0.51 14.98
C ARG A 27 22.70 1.32 14.56
N PRO A 28 22.79 2.10 13.44
CA PRO A 28 21.63 2.79 12.92
C PRO A 28 20.60 1.80 12.35
N MET A 29 19.32 2.10 12.54
CA MET A 29 18.21 1.34 12.01
C MET A 29 17.29 2.28 11.25
N VAL A 30 16.75 1.80 10.12
CA VAL A 30 15.73 2.54 9.35
C VAL A 30 14.37 1.95 9.69
N ILE A 31 13.47 2.79 10.18
CA ILE A 31 12.10 2.39 10.52
C ILE A 31 11.11 3.29 9.80
N PRO A 32 9.87 2.80 9.56
CA PRO A 32 8.81 3.65 9.01
C PRO A 32 8.51 4.81 9.94
N SER A 33 8.17 5.98 9.39
CA SER A 33 7.81 7.16 10.16
C SER A 33 6.49 6.96 10.90
N LYS A 34 6.23 7.83 11.88
CA LYS A 34 4.95 7.84 12.58
C LYS A 34 3.79 8.08 11.62
N GLN A 35 3.99 8.92 10.59
CA GLN A 35 2.97 9.21 9.59
C GLN A 35 2.59 7.96 8.82
N TYR A 36 3.57 7.16 8.38
CA TYR A 36 3.28 5.92 7.67
C TYR A 36 2.58 4.90 8.57
N LYS A 37 3.04 4.75 9.81
CA LYS A 37 2.42 3.83 10.78
C LYS A 37 0.96 4.20 11.06
N GLN A 38 0.68 5.48 11.17
CA GLN A 38 -0.68 5.96 11.36
C GLN A 38 -1.55 5.69 10.14
N TYR A 39 -1.01 5.94 8.95
CA TYR A 39 -1.68 5.65 7.69
C TYR A 39 -2.00 4.15 7.58
N GLU A 40 -1.03 3.30 7.87
CA GLU A 40 -1.19 1.84 7.84
C GLU A 40 -2.30 1.39 8.79
N LYS A 41 -2.32 1.93 9.99
CA LYS A 41 -3.35 1.62 10.99
C LYS A 41 -4.74 2.05 10.50
N GLU A 42 -4.86 3.27 10.00
CA GLU A 42 -6.14 3.80 9.53
C GLU A 42 -6.64 3.06 8.30
N CYS A 43 -5.74 2.65 7.41
CA CYS A 43 -6.11 1.83 6.25
C CYS A 43 -6.86 0.56 6.68
N GLY A 44 -6.49 -0.01 7.82
CA GLY A 44 -7.13 -1.22 8.33
C GLY A 44 -8.62 -1.09 8.55
N TRP A 45 -9.14 0.14 8.73
CA TRP A 45 -10.57 0.37 8.90
C TRP A 45 -11.34 0.25 7.58
N PHE A 46 -10.64 0.41 6.46
CA PHE A 46 -11.27 0.45 5.13
C PHE A 46 -10.94 -0.77 4.28
N VAL A 47 -9.89 -1.52 4.64
CA VAL A 47 -9.49 -2.72 3.90
C VAL A 47 -10.59 -3.77 3.99
N GLN A 48 -11.00 -4.29 2.83
CA GLN A 48 -11.96 -5.38 2.74
C GLN A 48 -11.22 -6.67 2.38
N GLY A 49 -11.84 -7.81 2.69
CA GLY A 49 -11.25 -9.11 2.41
C GLY A 49 -10.21 -9.56 3.41
N LYS A 50 -10.19 -8.99 4.62
CA LYS A 50 -9.27 -9.41 5.68
C LYS A 50 -9.44 -10.90 5.99
N GLY A 51 -8.34 -11.62 6.08
CA GLY A 51 -8.36 -13.03 6.40
C GLY A 51 -8.60 -13.96 5.22
N LEU A 52 -8.85 -13.43 4.02
CA LEU A 52 -9.00 -14.25 2.82
C LEU A 52 -7.72 -15.00 2.47
N LYS A 53 -6.56 -14.41 2.76
CA LYS A 53 -5.25 -14.99 2.45
C LYS A 53 -5.18 -15.54 1.04
N ILE A 54 -5.52 -14.69 0.07
CA ILE A 54 -5.52 -15.08 -1.34
C ILE A 54 -4.15 -15.62 -1.71
N ASN A 55 -4.11 -16.85 -2.21
CA ASN A 55 -2.86 -17.52 -2.59
C ASN A 55 -2.85 -17.96 -4.06
N GLU A 56 -3.69 -17.34 -4.87
CA GLU A 56 -3.77 -17.55 -6.32
C GLU A 56 -3.22 -16.34 -7.07
N PRO A 57 -2.77 -16.51 -8.32
CA PRO A 57 -2.32 -15.35 -9.11
C PRO A 57 -3.44 -14.33 -9.32
N VAL A 58 -3.15 -13.08 -8.97
CA VAL A 58 -4.10 -11.97 -9.12
C VAL A 58 -3.44 -10.78 -9.79
N ASN A 59 -4.27 -9.91 -10.36
CA ASN A 59 -3.90 -8.57 -10.77
C ASN A 59 -4.37 -7.62 -9.69
N VAL A 60 -3.46 -6.82 -9.13
CA VAL A 60 -3.79 -5.82 -8.12
C VAL A 60 -3.70 -4.45 -8.75
N LYS A 61 -4.85 -3.86 -9.06
CA LYS A 61 -4.93 -2.53 -9.66
C LYS A 61 -5.10 -1.51 -8.55
N CYS A 62 -4.20 -0.53 -8.48
CA CYS A 62 -4.26 0.55 -7.51
C CYS A 62 -4.27 1.90 -8.23
N VAL A 63 -5.35 2.65 -8.08
CA VAL A 63 -5.43 4.00 -8.62
C VAL A 63 -5.32 4.97 -7.46
N TYR A 64 -4.24 5.78 -7.49
CA TYR A 64 -3.91 6.70 -6.41
C TYR A 64 -4.32 8.12 -6.79
N TYR A 65 -5.23 8.70 -6.03
CA TYR A 65 -5.66 10.08 -6.20
C TYR A 65 -4.94 10.94 -5.17
N MET A 66 -3.90 11.66 -5.62
CA MET A 66 -3.04 12.44 -4.74
C MET A 66 -3.66 13.82 -4.43
N PRO A 67 -3.43 14.36 -3.23
CA PRO A 67 -3.96 15.68 -2.85
C PRO A 67 -3.22 16.84 -3.49
N THR A 68 -2.01 16.61 -3.99
CA THR A 68 -1.19 17.62 -4.64
C THR A 68 -0.56 17.06 -5.89
N ARG A 69 -0.01 17.94 -6.73
CA ARG A 69 0.71 17.53 -7.95
C ARG A 69 2.20 17.33 -7.71
N ARG A 70 2.62 17.18 -6.46
CA ARG A 70 4.02 16.90 -6.13
C ARG A 70 4.42 15.56 -6.69
N ARG A 71 5.71 15.45 -7.07
CA ARG A 71 6.25 14.20 -7.62
C ARG A 71 6.19 13.08 -6.60
N VAL A 72 5.73 11.91 -7.02
CA VAL A 72 5.72 10.69 -6.22
C VAL A 72 5.97 9.50 -7.15
N ASP A 73 6.63 8.47 -6.65
CA ASP A 73 6.88 7.27 -7.43
C ASP A 73 5.72 6.28 -7.28
N LEU A 74 5.13 5.88 -8.40
CA LEU A 74 4.05 4.89 -8.43
C LEU A 74 4.48 3.59 -7.75
N THR A 75 5.70 3.12 -8.02
CA THR A 75 6.20 1.87 -7.43
C THR A 75 6.31 1.94 -5.91
N ASN A 76 6.66 3.10 -5.36
CA ASN A 76 6.71 3.28 -3.91
C ASN A 76 5.32 3.26 -3.29
N LEU A 77 4.33 3.83 -3.97
CA LEU A 77 2.94 3.77 -3.52
C LEU A 77 2.42 2.33 -3.55
N MET A 78 2.72 1.59 -4.61
CA MET A 78 2.30 0.20 -4.73
C MET A 78 2.95 -0.69 -3.67
N GLU A 79 4.24 -0.48 -3.37
CA GLU A 79 4.94 -1.22 -2.34
C GLU A 79 4.22 -1.07 -0.99
N ALA A 80 3.86 0.15 -0.62
CA ALA A 80 3.14 0.42 0.61
C ALA A 80 1.77 -0.28 0.63
N THR A 81 1.03 -0.21 -0.48
CA THR A 81 -0.28 -0.86 -0.59
C THR A 81 -0.17 -2.37 -0.49
N HIS A 82 0.81 -2.97 -1.17
CA HIS A 82 1.01 -4.43 -1.11
C HIS A 82 1.33 -4.88 0.30
N ASP A 83 2.18 -4.14 1.02
CA ASP A 83 2.49 -4.44 2.42
C ASP A 83 1.23 -4.39 3.30
N ILE A 84 0.36 -3.41 3.07
CA ILE A 84 -0.89 -3.28 3.81
C ILE A 84 -1.84 -4.46 3.52
N LEU A 85 -1.96 -4.85 2.25
CA LEU A 85 -2.80 -5.99 1.87
C LEU A 85 -2.31 -7.30 2.50
N VAL A 86 -1.00 -7.48 2.61
CA VAL A 86 -0.43 -8.66 3.28
C VAL A 86 -0.61 -8.56 4.80
N LYS A 87 -0.38 -7.39 5.39
CA LYS A 87 -0.54 -7.18 6.83
C LYS A 87 -1.95 -7.52 7.32
N TYR A 88 -2.96 -7.10 6.57
CA TYR A 88 -4.35 -7.37 6.94
C TYR A 88 -4.88 -8.68 6.35
N GLU A 89 -3.98 -9.51 5.85
CA GLU A 89 -4.28 -10.87 5.38
C GLU A 89 -5.31 -10.93 4.25
N VAL A 90 -5.33 -9.93 3.40
CA VAL A 90 -6.10 -9.98 2.14
C VAL A 90 -5.36 -10.90 1.17
N LEU A 91 -4.04 -10.72 1.07
CA LEU A 91 -3.15 -11.57 0.28
C LEU A 91 -2.25 -12.36 1.22
N GLU A 92 -1.92 -13.59 0.84
CA GLU A 92 -1.01 -14.40 1.64
C GLU A 92 0.41 -13.83 1.62
N ASP A 93 0.84 -13.31 0.46
CA ASP A 93 2.15 -12.70 0.26
C ASP A 93 2.08 -11.79 -0.95
N ASP A 94 3.15 -11.01 -1.20
CA ASP A 94 3.23 -10.07 -2.32
C ASP A 94 4.20 -10.53 -3.42
N ASN A 95 4.65 -11.79 -3.39
CA ASN A 95 5.54 -12.32 -4.41
C ASN A 95 4.79 -12.57 -5.73
N SER A 96 5.55 -12.87 -6.80
CA SER A 96 4.99 -13.00 -8.16
C SER A 96 4.06 -14.19 -8.38
N LYS A 97 3.99 -15.11 -7.42
CA LYS A 97 3.03 -16.21 -7.48
C LYS A 97 1.62 -15.75 -7.06
N ILE A 98 1.55 -14.63 -6.38
CA ILE A 98 0.29 -14.06 -5.90
C ILE A 98 0.00 -12.75 -6.62
N ILE A 99 0.89 -11.75 -6.55
CA ILE A 99 0.72 -10.53 -7.35
C ILE A 99 1.41 -10.76 -8.69
N ARG A 100 0.66 -11.28 -9.65
CA ARG A 100 1.15 -11.57 -11.00
C ARG A 100 1.32 -10.30 -11.82
N SER A 101 0.45 -9.33 -11.62
CA SER A 101 0.44 -8.09 -12.39
C SER A 101 -0.22 -6.96 -11.61
N VAL A 102 -0.01 -5.73 -12.07
CA VAL A 102 -0.58 -4.53 -11.48
C VAL A 102 -1.21 -3.65 -12.56
N ASP A 103 -1.75 -4.28 -13.58
CA ASP A 103 -2.28 -3.59 -14.76
C ASP A 103 -3.38 -2.60 -14.40
N GLY A 104 -3.29 -1.42 -14.98
CA GLY A 104 -4.25 -0.34 -14.74
C GLY A 104 -3.87 0.58 -13.57
N SER A 105 -2.83 0.24 -12.83
CA SER A 105 -2.36 1.08 -11.72
C SER A 105 -1.81 2.40 -12.24
N ARG A 106 -2.13 3.50 -11.56
CA ARG A 106 -1.72 4.84 -11.98
C ARG A 106 -1.84 5.84 -10.85
N VAL A 107 -1.20 6.99 -11.04
CA VAL A 107 -1.29 8.14 -10.15
C VAL A 107 -2.11 9.22 -10.82
N LEU A 108 -3.13 9.69 -10.14
CA LEU A 108 -3.99 10.79 -10.58
C LEU A 108 -4.00 11.86 -9.49
N TYR A 109 -4.76 12.92 -9.70
CA TYR A 109 -4.84 14.03 -8.77
C TYR A 109 -6.30 14.32 -8.43
N ASP A 110 -6.58 14.45 -7.13
CA ASP A 110 -7.90 14.88 -6.65
C ASP A 110 -7.72 15.55 -5.29
N LYS A 111 -7.65 16.88 -5.30
CA LYS A 111 -7.44 17.66 -4.09
C LYS A 111 -8.59 17.52 -3.10
N GLU A 112 -9.81 17.42 -3.61
CA GLU A 112 -11.00 17.40 -2.76
C GLU A 112 -11.23 16.05 -2.10
N ASN A 113 -10.78 14.97 -2.75
CA ASN A 113 -11.06 13.62 -2.29
C ASN A 113 -9.89 12.68 -2.57
N PRO A 114 -8.72 12.91 -1.95
CA PRO A 114 -7.58 12.03 -2.14
C PRO A 114 -7.88 10.65 -1.58
N ARG A 115 -7.48 9.61 -2.33
CA ARG A 115 -7.84 8.24 -1.99
C ARG A 115 -7.02 7.23 -2.78
N THR A 116 -7.14 5.95 -2.41
CA THR A 116 -6.64 4.83 -3.20
C THR A 116 -7.81 3.91 -3.53
N GLU A 117 -8.02 3.65 -4.81
CA GLU A 117 -9.03 2.68 -5.26
C GLU A 117 -8.29 1.39 -5.62
N ILE A 118 -8.68 0.29 -4.98
CA ILE A 118 -8.02 -1.01 -5.13
C ILE A 118 -8.99 -2.00 -5.75
N THR A 119 -8.53 -2.70 -6.80
CA THR A 119 -9.28 -3.78 -7.44
C THR A 119 -8.38 -5.00 -7.55
N ILE A 120 -8.83 -6.12 -7.03
CA ILE A 120 -8.11 -7.39 -7.08
C ILE A 120 -8.91 -8.38 -7.90
N ASP A 121 -8.36 -8.82 -9.03
CA ASP A 121 -8.98 -9.76 -9.96
C ASP A 121 -8.06 -10.94 -10.20
N LYS A 122 -8.61 -12.04 -10.71
CA LYS A 122 -7.79 -13.16 -11.16
C LYS A 122 -6.86 -12.69 -12.27
N ALA A 123 -5.59 -13.11 -12.20
CA ALA A 123 -4.64 -12.87 -13.27
C ALA A 123 -4.68 -14.01 -14.28
N GLU A 124 -4.39 -13.65 -15.52
CA GLU A 124 -4.26 -14.64 -16.60
C GLU A 124 -2.89 -15.29 -16.60
#